data_2bad21f6ee36bb641e64023b083e4f3f
#
_entry.id   2bad21f6ee36bb641e64023b083e4f3f
#
_cell.length_a   1.000
_cell.length_b   1.000
_cell.length_c   1.000
_cell.angle_alpha   90.00
_cell.angle_beta   90.00
_cell.angle_gamma   90.00
#
_symmetry.space_group_name_H-M   'P 1'
#
loop_
_entity.id
_entity.type
_entity.pdbx_description
1 polymer ?
#
loop_
_entity_poly.entity_id
_entity_poly.type
_entity_poly.pdbx_seq_one_letter_code
_entity_poly.pdbx_strand_id
1 'polypeptide(L)'
;MTQKTFKISLRKAAKSTMDAMALKTERLTDYLNFEVEKAYMQLQLAYKGVAVIEKALKTVNDHKKIADNSFKQGYLQRADVLNVEVRVTEVQNQLQTAQSNVKNASDYLAFLMDDKSGVVYMPTDSLSTLATEINADNLSENRADIQAMQLATNAYEAMNKADKMAFLPRLNAFGSYELYDDKLFNADANGYLIGAQLQWNLFEGSKRIGKTQKSKAEFEKAKLEYEQYVSQSELDLNKAKRMFLDAESKLKLTQLALEQSEESLRIRTNRFKEGLEKTSDLLGSETQYAQKELEYYQTIFEYNYAKAYLQF
;
A
#
# COMPACT_ATOMS: atom_id res chain seq x y z
N MET A 1 27.85 24.69 33.34
CA MET A 1 28.00 24.12 31.98
C MET A 1 27.20 22.82 31.78
N THR A 2 27.23 21.88 32.70
CA THR A 2 26.61 20.53 32.64
C THR A 2 25.08 20.51 32.53
N GLN A 3 24.36 21.40 33.27
CA GLN A 3 22.90 21.45 33.20
C GLN A 3 22.36 21.93 31.81
N LYS A 4 23.08 22.90 31.21
CA LYS A 4 22.76 23.36 29.85
C LYS A 4 22.90 22.23 28.82
N THR A 5 23.97 21.45 28.89
CA THR A 5 24.27 20.35 28.01
C THR A 5 23.29 19.18 28.18
N PHE A 6 22.89 18.86 29.44
CA PHE A 6 21.83 17.87 29.72
C PHE A 6 20.48 18.28 29.11
N LYS A 7 20.05 19.55 29.35
CA LYS A 7 18.81 20.10 28.76
C LYS A 7 18.87 20.11 27.22
N ILE A 8 20.04 20.43 26.63
CA ILE A 8 20.25 20.41 25.19
C ILE A 8 20.07 18.97 24.62
N SER A 9 20.65 17.96 25.29
CA SER A 9 20.53 16.56 24.87
C SER A 9 19.09 16.08 24.95
N LEU A 10 18.33 16.37 25.99
CA LEU A 10 16.91 16.05 26.11
C LEU A 10 16.07 16.78 25.06
N ARG A 11 16.34 18.08 24.83
CA ARG A 11 15.66 18.85 23.78
C ARG A 11 15.95 18.25 22.36
N LYS A 12 17.20 17.85 22.14
CA LYS A 12 17.59 17.19 20.89
C LYS A 12 16.82 15.85 20.70
N ALA A 13 16.75 15.03 21.76
CA ALA A 13 16.01 13.79 21.73
C ALA A 13 14.52 14.03 21.41
N ALA A 14 13.87 14.95 22.13
CA ALA A 14 12.48 15.30 21.89
C ALA A 14 12.24 15.84 20.48
N LYS A 15 13.13 16.71 19.96
CA LYS A 15 13.04 17.21 18.59
C LYS A 15 13.19 16.09 17.57
N SER A 16 14.20 15.22 17.71
CA SER A 16 14.38 14.08 16.80
C SER A 16 13.19 13.13 16.84
N THR A 17 12.55 12.91 17.98
CA THR A 17 11.32 12.11 18.09
C THR A 17 10.16 12.78 17.37
N MET A 18 9.98 14.09 17.53
CA MET A 18 8.94 14.86 16.84
C MET A 18 9.15 14.80 15.32
N ASP A 19 10.35 15.06 14.84
CA ASP A 19 10.70 15.01 13.42
C ASP A 19 10.51 13.60 12.83
N ALA A 20 10.86 12.55 13.60
CA ALA A 20 10.62 11.16 13.21
C ALA A 20 9.11 10.82 13.09
N MET A 21 8.28 11.38 13.98
CA MET A 21 6.83 11.19 13.91
C MET A 21 6.20 11.92 12.71
N ALA A 22 6.70 13.12 12.37
CA ALA A 22 6.27 13.86 11.19
C ALA A 22 6.55 13.04 9.91
N LEU A 23 7.75 12.48 9.76
CA LEU A 23 8.11 11.62 8.62
C LEU A 23 7.32 10.32 8.59
N LYS A 24 6.97 9.73 9.74
CA LYS A 24 6.06 8.57 9.78
C LYS A 24 4.65 8.92 9.28
N THR A 25 4.17 10.13 9.59
CA THR A 25 2.88 10.61 9.09
C THR A 25 2.93 10.82 7.58
N GLU A 26 4.02 11.40 7.06
CA GLU A 26 4.25 11.52 5.62
C GLU A 26 4.22 10.15 4.92
N ARG A 27 4.97 9.19 5.45
CA ARG A 27 4.98 7.81 4.91
C ARG A 27 3.61 7.13 4.97
N LEU A 28 2.83 7.39 6.02
CA LEU A 28 1.46 6.89 6.11
C LEU A 28 0.56 7.50 5.02
N THR A 29 0.75 8.78 4.70
CA THR A 29 0.03 9.44 3.61
C THR A 29 0.38 8.80 2.26
N ASP A 30 1.68 8.54 2.00
CA ASP A 30 2.12 7.85 0.78
C ASP A 30 1.50 6.45 0.67
N TYR A 31 1.49 5.71 1.78
CA TYR A 31 0.86 4.39 1.84
C TYR A 31 -0.65 4.45 1.55
N LEU A 32 -1.36 5.41 2.11
CA LEU A 32 -2.79 5.59 1.85
C LEU A 32 -3.05 5.98 0.39
N ASN A 33 -2.24 6.85 -0.19
CA ASN A 33 -2.32 7.20 -1.61
C ASN A 33 -2.13 5.97 -2.50
N PHE A 34 -1.12 5.14 -2.21
CA PHE A 34 -0.88 3.88 -2.91
C PHE A 34 -2.07 2.90 -2.78
N GLU A 35 -2.65 2.75 -1.59
CA GLU A 35 -3.82 1.87 -1.37
C GLU A 35 -5.06 2.39 -2.11
N VAL A 36 -5.27 3.71 -2.18
CA VAL A 36 -6.37 4.32 -2.95
C VAL A 36 -6.17 4.09 -4.45
N GLU A 37 -4.96 4.29 -4.97
CA GLU A 37 -4.64 4.01 -6.38
C GLU A 37 -4.87 2.54 -6.74
N LYS A 38 -4.41 1.63 -5.90
CA LYS A 38 -4.64 0.18 -6.04
C LYS A 38 -6.14 -0.16 -6.02
N ALA A 39 -6.90 0.40 -5.08
CA ALA A 39 -8.34 0.18 -4.97
C ALA A 39 -9.10 0.70 -6.21
N TYR A 40 -8.67 1.84 -6.75
CA TYR A 40 -9.21 2.37 -7.99
C TYR A 40 -8.92 1.47 -9.19
N MET A 41 -7.69 0.97 -9.33
CA MET A 41 -7.35 -0.02 -10.36
C MET A 41 -8.12 -1.32 -10.20
N GLN A 42 -8.40 -1.76 -8.97
CA GLN A 42 -9.25 -2.94 -8.70
C GLN A 42 -10.70 -2.71 -9.14
N LEU A 43 -11.23 -1.50 -8.93
CA LEU A 43 -12.56 -1.14 -9.41
C LEU A 43 -12.62 -1.14 -10.95
N GLN A 44 -11.61 -0.59 -11.62
CA GLN A 44 -11.51 -0.65 -13.09
C GLN A 44 -11.47 -2.10 -13.59
N LEU A 45 -10.68 -2.97 -12.94
CA LEU A 45 -10.61 -4.40 -13.25
C LEU A 45 -11.96 -5.09 -13.07
N ALA A 46 -12.69 -4.80 -12.01
CA ALA A 46 -14.02 -5.37 -11.76
C ALA A 46 -15.01 -4.99 -12.86
N TYR A 47 -15.01 -3.74 -13.33
CA TYR A 47 -15.84 -3.33 -14.48
C TYR A 47 -15.43 -3.99 -15.78
N LYS A 48 -14.12 -4.22 -16.01
CA LYS A 48 -13.66 -5.03 -17.16
C LYS A 48 -14.16 -6.46 -17.07
N GLY A 49 -14.15 -7.06 -15.88
CA GLY A 49 -14.70 -8.38 -15.64
C GLY A 49 -16.18 -8.47 -16.02
N VAL A 50 -17.01 -7.49 -15.64
CA VAL A 50 -18.42 -7.42 -16.04
C VAL A 50 -18.54 -7.34 -17.57
N ALA A 51 -17.78 -6.45 -18.21
CA ALA A 51 -17.85 -6.26 -19.67
C ALA A 51 -17.48 -7.55 -20.45
N VAL A 52 -16.45 -8.28 -20.01
CA VAL A 52 -16.04 -9.57 -20.60
C VAL A 52 -17.14 -10.60 -20.46
N ILE A 53 -17.73 -10.74 -19.26
CA ILE A 53 -18.80 -11.75 -19.04
C ILE A 53 -20.09 -11.37 -19.76
N GLU A 54 -20.46 -10.10 -19.88
CA GLU A 54 -21.59 -9.65 -20.70
C GLU A 54 -21.39 -9.98 -22.18
N LYS A 55 -20.18 -9.78 -22.71
CA LYS A 55 -19.81 -10.19 -24.08
C LYS A 55 -19.92 -11.70 -24.25
N ALA A 56 -19.42 -12.49 -23.30
CA ALA A 56 -19.54 -13.93 -23.30
C ALA A 56 -21.01 -14.38 -23.25
N LEU A 57 -21.85 -13.79 -22.42
CA LEU A 57 -23.27 -14.08 -22.31
C LEU A 57 -23.99 -13.80 -23.62
N LYS A 58 -23.67 -12.70 -24.30
CA LYS A 58 -24.21 -12.40 -25.63
C LYS A 58 -23.85 -13.50 -26.66
N THR A 59 -22.57 -13.89 -26.68
CA THR A 59 -22.04 -14.91 -27.59
C THR A 59 -22.72 -16.27 -27.36
N VAL A 60 -22.82 -16.72 -26.09
CA VAL A 60 -23.50 -18.00 -25.76
C VAL A 60 -24.98 -17.95 -26.13
N ASN A 61 -25.68 -16.85 -25.93
CA ASN A 61 -27.08 -16.70 -26.35
C ASN A 61 -27.23 -16.75 -27.85
N ASP A 62 -26.28 -16.21 -28.62
CA ASP A 62 -26.32 -16.36 -30.11
C ASP A 62 -26.03 -17.80 -30.52
N HIS A 63 -25.11 -18.51 -29.86
CA HIS A 63 -24.90 -19.95 -30.07
C HIS A 63 -26.15 -20.77 -29.72
N LYS A 64 -26.87 -20.41 -28.63
CA LYS A 64 -28.16 -21.06 -28.29
C LYS A 64 -29.18 -20.95 -29.43
N LYS A 65 -29.34 -19.77 -30.02
CA LYS A 65 -30.25 -19.56 -31.15
C LYS A 65 -29.89 -20.47 -32.34
N ILE A 66 -28.57 -20.59 -32.63
CA ILE A 66 -28.09 -21.48 -33.71
C ILE A 66 -28.41 -22.95 -33.38
N ALA A 67 -28.09 -23.38 -32.15
CA ALA A 67 -28.35 -24.75 -31.68
C ALA A 67 -29.85 -25.10 -31.72
N ASP A 68 -30.72 -24.20 -31.25
CA ASP A 68 -32.17 -24.38 -31.28
C ASP A 68 -32.70 -24.53 -32.72
N ASN A 69 -32.18 -23.73 -33.66
CA ASN A 69 -32.57 -23.82 -35.07
C ASN A 69 -32.06 -25.12 -35.72
N SER A 70 -30.82 -25.51 -35.45
CA SER A 70 -30.23 -26.77 -35.96
C SER A 70 -30.93 -28.00 -35.38
N PHE A 71 -31.36 -27.97 -34.13
CA PHE A 71 -32.17 -29.01 -33.53
C PHE A 71 -33.55 -29.16 -34.23
N LYS A 72 -34.25 -28.03 -34.47
CA LYS A 72 -35.52 -28.02 -35.21
C LYS A 72 -35.40 -28.59 -36.60
N GLN A 73 -34.23 -28.44 -37.22
CA GLN A 73 -33.92 -28.98 -38.56
C GLN A 73 -33.41 -30.43 -38.52
N GLY A 74 -33.23 -31.02 -37.33
CA GLY A 74 -32.76 -32.41 -37.18
C GLY A 74 -31.22 -32.58 -37.26
N TYR A 75 -30.45 -31.49 -37.29
CA TYR A 75 -28.98 -31.54 -37.38
C TYR A 75 -28.28 -31.70 -36.02
N LEU A 76 -28.94 -31.34 -34.93
CA LEU A 76 -28.41 -31.49 -33.57
C LEU A 76 -29.31 -32.35 -32.70
N GLN A 77 -28.71 -33.01 -31.70
CA GLN A 77 -29.45 -33.77 -30.70
C GLN A 77 -29.94 -32.86 -29.54
N ARG A 78 -30.98 -33.31 -28.81
CA ARG A 78 -31.48 -32.57 -27.63
C ARG A 78 -30.39 -32.34 -26.56
N ALA A 79 -29.48 -33.29 -26.41
CA ALA A 79 -28.35 -33.19 -25.48
C ALA A 79 -27.45 -32.02 -25.81
N ASP A 80 -27.20 -31.71 -27.08
CA ASP A 80 -26.37 -30.55 -27.50
C ASP A 80 -27.03 -29.24 -27.14
N VAL A 81 -28.35 -29.11 -27.31
CA VAL A 81 -29.11 -27.92 -26.90
C VAL A 81 -29.05 -27.74 -25.39
N LEU A 82 -29.22 -28.80 -24.61
CA LEU A 82 -29.12 -28.76 -23.15
C LEU A 82 -27.71 -28.32 -22.67
N ASN A 83 -26.65 -28.78 -23.34
CA ASN A 83 -25.30 -28.35 -23.04
C ASN A 83 -25.12 -26.82 -23.20
N VAL A 84 -25.71 -26.24 -24.27
CA VAL A 84 -25.69 -24.78 -24.47
C VAL A 84 -26.55 -24.06 -23.42
N GLU A 85 -27.70 -24.61 -23.04
CA GLU A 85 -28.57 -24.06 -21.99
C GLU A 85 -27.87 -24.04 -20.63
N VAL A 86 -27.15 -25.10 -20.24
CA VAL A 86 -26.33 -25.16 -19.06
C VAL A 86 -25.24 -24.04 -19.09
N ARG A 87 -24.56 -23.89 -20.24
CA ARG A 87 -23.53 -22.85 -20.40
C ARG A 87 -24.10 -21.44 -20.25
N VAL A 88 -25.30 -21.15 -20.80
CA VAL A 88 -25.96 -19.85 -20.57
C VAL A 88 -26.17 -19.60 -19.09
N THR A 89 -26.66 -20.60 -18.35
CA THR A 89 -26.88 -20.46 -16.89
C THR A 89 -25.59 -20.24 -16.12
N GLU A 90 -24.51 -20.93 -16.49
CA GLU A 90 -23.18 -20.73 -15.88
C GLU A 90 -22.68 -19.31 -16.09
N VAL A 91 -22.75 -18.77 -17.32
CA VAL A 91 -22.31 -17.43 -17.63
C VAL A 91 -23.19 -16.37 -16.94
N GLN A 92 -24.50 -16.62 -16.80
CA GLN A 92 -25.39 -15.74 -16.01
C GLN A 92 -24.97 -15.70 -14.53
N ASN A 93 -24.61 -16.84 -13.95
CA ASN A 93 -24.09 -16.89 -12.57
C ASN A 93 -22.75 -16.15 -12.45
N GLN A 94 -21.86 -16.31 -13.43
CA GLN A 94 -20.60 -15.57 -13.48
C GLN A 94 -20.83 -14.05 -13.57
N LEU A 95 -21.85 -13.60 -14.34
CA LEU A 95 -22.22 -12.19 -14.43
C LEU A 95 -22.68 -11.65 -13.08
N GLN A 96 -23.52 -12.38 -12.35
CA GLN A 96 -23.97 -12.00 -11.01
C GLN A 96 -22.79 -11.85 -10.06
N THR A 97 -21.82 -12.76 -10.11
CA THR A 97 -20.58 -12.69 -9.31
C THR A 97 -19.74 -11.49 -9.71
N ALA A 98 -19.56 -11.23 -11.00
CA ALA A 98 -18.80 -10.07 -11.49
C ALA A 98 -19.44 -8.74 -11.04
N GLN A 99 -20.76 -8.62 -11.09
CA GLN A 99 -21.49 -7.45 -10.60
C GLN A 99 -21.33 -7.26 -9.08
N SER A 100 -21.31 -8.35 -8.32
CA SER A 100 -21.03 -8.29 -6.87
C SER A 100 -19.59 -7.83 -6.60
N ASN A 101 -18.62 -8.24 -7.41
CA ASN A 101 -17.23 -7.80 -7.29
C ASN A 101 -17.08 -6.30 -7.56
N VAL A 102 -17.87 -5.71 -8.48
CA VAL A 102 -17.91 -4.24 -8.67
C VAL A 102 -18.37 -3.54 -7.40
N LYS A 103 -19.44 -4.03 -6.75
CA LYS A 103 -19.92 -3.45 -5.49
C LYS A 103 -18.87 -3.55 -4.40
N ASN A 104 -18.26 -4.73 -4.22
CA ASN A 104 -17.20 -4.93 -3.23
C ASN A 104 -15.99 -4.00 -3.45
N ALA A 105 -15.55 -3.83 -4.71
CA ALA A 105 -14.44 -2.92 -5.03
C ALA A 105 -14.83 -1.46 -4.79
N SER A 106 -16.07 -1.08 -5.11
CA SER A 106 -16.61 0.26 -4.84
C SER A 106 -16.69 0.54 -3.33
N ASP A 107 -17.20 -0.42 -2.54
CA ASP A 107 -17.30 -0.29 -1.08
C ASP A 107 -15.92 -0.15 -0.43
N TYR A 108 -14.92 -0.89 -0.93
CA TYR A 108 -13.55 -0.75 -0.45
C TYR A 108 -12.95 0.62 -0.77
N LEU A 109 -13.18 1.14 -1.98
CA LEU A 109 -12.74 2.49 -2.35
C LEU A 109 -13.44 3.56 -1.50
N ALA A 110 -14.76 3.43 -1.26
CA ALA A 110 -15.53 4.30 -0.37
C ALA A 110 -14.96 4.30 1.06
N PHE A 111 -14.61 3.11 1.59
CA PHE A 111 -13.99 2.97 2.89
C PHE A 111 -12.67 3.74 2.98
N LEU A 112 -11.80 3.64 1.97
CA LEU A 112 -10.51 4.37 1.96
C LEU A 112 -10.70 5.90 1.88
N MET A 113 -11.79 6.37 1.27
CA MET A 113 -12.14 7.81 1.16
C MET A 113 -12.97 8.33 2.34
N ASP A 114 -13.30 7.48 3.34
CA ASP A 114 -14.26 7.76 4.41
C ASP A 114 -15.64 8.25 3.89
N ASP A 115 -16.04 7.78 2.70
CA ASP A 115 -17.34 8.10 2.14
C ASP A 115 -18.41 7.09 2.60
N LYS A 116 -19.45 7.60 3.23
CA LYS A 116 -20.58 6.83 3.80
C LYS A 116 -21.85 6.95 2.97
N SER A 117 -21.74 7.46 1.74
CA SER A 117 -22.90 7.72 0.88
C SER A 117 -23.62 6.46 0.39
N GLY A 118 -22.94 5.30 0.38
CA GLY A 118 -23.46 4.04 -0.16
C GLY A 118 -23.62 4.03 -1.69
N VAL A 119 -22.96 4.96 -2.38
CA VAL A 119 -22.98 5.06 -3.84
C VAL A 119 -22.00 4.06 -4.44
N VAL A 120 -22.39 3.39 -5.53
CA VAL A 120 -21.49 2.56 -6.32
C VAL A 120 -20.71 3.46 -7.29
N TYR A 121 -19.40 3.54 -7.11
CA TYR A 121 -18.52 4.35 -7.95
C TYR A 121 -18.34 3.74 -9.34
N MET A 122 -18.28 4.60 -10.34
CA MET A 122 -17.94 4.22 -11.71
C MET A 122 -16.63 4.92 -12.11
N PRO A 123 -15.59 4.18 -12.54
CA PRO A 123 -14.35 4.80 -12.98
C PRO A 123 -14.58 5.65 -14.24
N THR A 124 -13.92 6.79 -14.32
CA THR A 124 -14.03 7.73 -15.45
C THR A 124 -13.18 7.29 -16.64
N ASP A 125 -12.17 6.46 -16.39
CA ASP A 125 -11.24 5.92 -17.37
C ASP A 125 -11.23 4.39 -17.34
N SER A 126 -10.64 3.80 -18.35
CA SER A 126 -10.59 2.35 -18.52
C SER A 126 -9.23 1.81 -18.12
N LEU A 127 -9.21 0.62 -17.51
CA LEU A 127 -7.97 -0.07 -17.19
C LEU A 127 -7.10 -0.24 -18.44
N SER A 128 -5.92 0.37 -18.42
CA SER A 128 -4.90 0.33 -19.47
C SER A 128 -3.50 0.33 -18.85
N THR A 129 -2.48 0.00 -19.61
CA THR A 129 -1.09 0.06 -19.15
C THR A 129 -0.64 1.49 -18.94
N LEU A 130 -0.06 1.79 -17.77
CA LEU A 130 0.47 3.09 -17.44
C LEU A 130 1.83 3.33 -18.15
N ALA A 131 1.94 4.37 -18.95
CA ALA A 131 3.10 4.68 -19.78
C ALA A 131 4.17 5.56 -19.09
N THR A 132 4.47 5.37 -17.82
CA THR A 132 5.47 6.18 -17.09
C THR A 132 6.82 5.47 -17.03
N GLU A 133 7.93 6.16 -17.27
CA GLU A 133 9.28 5.62 -17.05
C GLU A 133 9.55 5.44 -15.55
N ILE A 134 10.23 4.34 -15.19
CA ILE A 134 10.61 4.02 -13.82
C ILE A 134 12.11 4.21 -13.68
N ASN A 135 12.52 5.12 -12.78
CA ASN A 135 13.88 5.27 -12.32
C ASN A 135 13.97 4.81 -10.85
N ALA A 136 14.06 3.50 -10.63
CA ALA A 136 14.16 2.91 -9.30
C ALA A 136 15.43 2.06 -9.14
N ASP A 137 16.59 2.61 -9.55
CA ASP A 137 17.84 1.83 -9.54
C ASP A 137 18.36 1.52 -8.14
N ASN A 138 18.19 2.41 -7.20
CA ASN A 138 18.68 2.28 -5.83
C ASN A 138 17.64 2.67 -4.79
N LEU A 139 17.76 2.10 -3.59
CA LEU A 139 16.99 2.53 -2.43
C LEU A 139 17.32 4.00 -2.12
N SER A 140 16.30 4.85 -2.08
CA SER A 140 16.50 6.27 -1.74
C SER A 140 16.76 6.42 -0.24
N GLU A 141 17.91 6.97 0.14
CA GLU A 141 18.18 7.34 1.52
C GLU A 141 17.26 8.47 2.02
N ASN A 142 16.61 9.20 1.11
CA ASN A 142 15.66 10.26 1.41
C ASN A 142 14.24 9.74 1.68
N ARG A 143 14.01 8.44 1.61
CA ARG A 143 12.70 7.86 1.92
C ARG A 143 12.30 8.17 3.37
N ALA A 144 11.09 8.68 3.56
CA ALA A 144 10.63 9.24 4.84
C ALA A 144 10.69 8.23 6.00
N ASP A 145 10.42 6.96 5.76
CA ASP A 145 10.49 5.90 6.77
C ASP A 145 11.94 5.59 7.22
N ILE A 146 12.91 5.58 6.29
CA ILE A 146 14.34 5.39 6.59
C ILE A 146 14.85 6.56 7.42
N GLN A 147 14.54 7.79 7.03
CA GLN A 147 14.88 8.99 7.78
C GLN A 147 14.22 9.00 9.17
N ALA A 148 12.96 8.57 9.28
CA ALA A 148 12.27 8.46 10.56
C ALA A 148 12.98 7.48 11.51
N MET A 149 13.42 6.32 11.03
CA MET A 149 14.16 5.33 11.81
C MET A 149 15.54 5.86 12.24
N GLN A 150 16.23 6.58 11.35
CA GLN A 150 17.49 7.23 11.67
C GLN A 150 17.32 8.31 12.75
N LEU A 151 16.28 9.16 12.64
CA LEU A 151 15.99 10.18 13.66
C LEU A 151 15.58 9.56 14.99
N ALA A 152 14.84 8.44 14.99
CA ALA A 152 14.54 7.68 16.20
C ALA A 152 15.82 7.17 16.87
N THR A 153 16.77 6.63 16.11
CA THR A 153 18.08 6.20 16.60
C THR A 153 18.87 7.37 17.19
N ASN A 154 18.87 8.54 16.53
CA ASN A 154 19.50 9.77 17.05
C ASN A 154 18.86 10.26 18.35
N ALA A 155 17.54 10.06 18.54
CA ALA A 155 16.84 10.37 19.78
C ALA A 155 17.35 9.50 20.94
N TYR A 156 17.47 8.18 20.75
CA TYR A 156 18.02 7.26 21.74
C TYR A 156 19.49 7.56 22.06
N GLU A 157 20.29 7.92 21.06
CA GLU A 157 21.67 8.38 21.28
C GLU A 157 21.72 9.63 22.19
N ALA A 158 20.87 10.61 21.90
CA ALA A 158 20.79 11.84 22.69
C ALA A 158 20.31 11.56 24.13
N MET A 159 19.37 10.62 24.32
CA MET A 159 18.95 10.17 25.67
C MET A 159 20.09 9.48 26.42
N ASN A 160 20.83 8.57 25.78
CA ASN A 160 22.00 7.95 26.40
C ASN A 160 23.09 8.98 26.80
N LYS A 161 23.33 9.97 25.92
CA LYS A 161 24.22 11.11 26.25
C LYS A 161 23.71 11.90 27.47
N ALA A 162 22.39 12.15 27.55
CA ALA A 162 21.82 12.85 28.72
C ALA A 162 21.97 12.01 30.00
N ASP A 163 21.73 10.70 29.97
CA ASP A 163 21.87 9.83 31.14
C ASP A 163 23.33 9.72 31.61
N LYS A 164 24.30 9.69 30.70
CA LYS A 164 25.74 9.79 31.06
C LYS A 164 26.08 11.10 31.75
N MET A 165 25.44 12.21 31.39
CA MET A 165 25.66 13.52 32.04
C MET A 165 25.11 13.59 33.48
N ALA A 166 24.23 12.63 33.88
CA ALA A 166 23.78 12.57 35.27
C ALA A 166 24.89 12.27 36.30
N PHE A 167 26.05 11.80 35.84
CA PHE A 167 27.24 11.63 36.71
C PHE A 167 27.98 12.92 37.02
N LEU A 168 27.68 14.00 36.29
CA LEU A 168 28.35 15.28 36.48
C LEU A 168 27.61 16.18 37.48
N PRO A 169 28.32 17.05 38.23
CA PRO A 169 27.68 17.99 39.14
C PRO A 169 26.78 18.98 38.36
N ARG A 170 25.69 19.40 38.98
CA ARG A 170 24.76 20.41 38.47
C ARG A 170 25.05 21.76 39.10
N LEU A 171 25.29 22.76 38.29
CA LEU A 171 25.43 24.14 38.70
C LEU A 171 24.16 24.91 38.34
N ASN A 172 23.46 25.42 39.34
CA ASN A 172 22.30 26.28 39.19
C ASN A 172 22.66 27.69 39.58
N ALA A 173 22.39 28.68 38.75
CA ALA A 173 22.40 30.08 39.11
C ALA A 173 20.98 30.56 39.33
N PHE A 174 20.75 31.33 40.33
CA PHE A 174 19.42 31.91 40.61
C PHE A 174 19.58 33.39 40.98
N GLY A 175 18.54 34.14 40.68
CA GLY A 175 18.45 35.54 41.12
C GLY A 175 16.96 35.84 41.35
N SER A 176 16.69 36.53 42.46
CA SER A 176 15.37 37.11 42.73
C SER A 176 15.55 38.61 43.02
N TYR A 177 14.58 39.34 42.57
CA TYR A 177 14.40 40.74 42.95
C TYR A 177 13.05 40.85 43.66
N GLU A 178 13.07 41.33 44.90
CA GLU A 178 11.91 41.37 45.76
C GLU A 178 11.63 42.81 46.14
N LEU A 179 10.35 43.20 46.00
CA LEU A 179 9.85 44.49 46.41
C LEU A 179 9.08 44.29 47.73
N TYR A 180 9.52 44.99 48.77
CA TYR A 180 8.94 44.90 50.12
C TYR A 180 8.25 46.24 50.44
N ASP A 181 7.07 46.52 49.84
CA ASP A 181 6.34 47.73 50.16
C ASP A 181 4.86 47.40 50.43
N ASP A 182 4.31 48.04 51.43
CA ASP A 182 2.88 47.90 51.79
C ASP A 182 1.95 48.61 50.80
N LYS A 183 2.50 49.41 49.88
CA LYS A 183 1.72 50.13 48.84
C LYS A 183 2.03 49.61 47.45
N LEU A 184 0.98 49.28 46.71
CA LEU A 184 1.11 48.84 45.31
C LEU A 184 1.86 49.90 44.48
N PHE A 185 2.91 49.54 43.79
CA PHE A 185 3.76 50.36 42.91
C PHE A 185 4.73 51.33 43.59
N ASN A 186 4.99 51.22 44.89
CA ASN A 186 6.08 51.92 45.52
C ASN A 186 7.33 51.02 45.62
N ALA A 187 8.50 51.49 45.24
CA ALA A 187 9.75 50.71 45.15
C ALA A 187 10.81 51.12 46.10
N ASP A 188 10.44 51.78 47.21
CA ASP A 188 11.39 52.36 48.17
C ASP A 188 12.11 51.31 49.04
N ALA A 189 11.47 50.14 49.24
CA ALA A 189 12.10 48.99 49.90
C ALA A 189 12.29 47.82 48.88
N ASN A 190 13.50 47.64 48.38
CA ASN A 190 13.83 46.57 47.45
C ASN A 190 15.04 45.79 47.88
N GLY A 191 15.06 44.52 47.47
CA GLY A 191 16.20 43.65 47.74
C GLY A 191 16.49 42.75 46.50
N TYR A 192 17.73 42.46 46.28
CA TYR A 192 18.12 41.45 45.29
C TYR A 192 18.91 40.34 45.97
N LEU A 193 18.68 39.12 45.51
CA LEU A 193 19.41 37.94 45.90
C LEU A 193 19.99 37.29 44.64
N ILE A 194 21.28 37.15 44.54
CA ILE A 194 21.96 36.46 43.47
C ILE A 194 22.81 35.35 44.10
N GLY A 195 22.71 34.15 43.55
CA GLY A 195 23.46 33.02 44.07
C GLY A 195 23.76 31.95 43.03
N ALA A 196 24.67 31.08 43.35
CA ALA A 196 24.97 29.87 42.61
C ALA A 196 24.97 28.66 43.56
N GLN A 197 24.32 27.58 43.13
CA GLN A 197 24.25 26.33 43.88
C GLN A 197 24.89 25.20 43.08
N LEU A 198 25.88 24.52 43.66
CA LEU A 198 26.45 23.28 43.11
C LEU A 198 25.81 22.08 43.81
N GLN A 199 25.16 21.22 43.04
CA GLN A 199 24.57 19.99 43.53
C GLN A 199 25.24 18.79 42.86
N TRP A 200 25.77 17.89 43.63
CA TRP A 200 26.38 16.66 43.13
C TRP A 200 25.96 15.46 44.00
N ASN A 201 25.21 14.55 43.37
CA ASN A 201 24.83 13.31 44.03
C ASN A 201 25.98 12.31 43.86
N LEU A 202 26.77 12.07 44.87
CA LEU A 202 27.93 11.19 44.82
C LEU A 202 27.51 9.69 44.76
N PHE A 203 26.43 9.33 45.45
CA PHE A 203 25.97 7.95 45.56
C PHE A 203 24.43 7.85 45.54
N GLU A 204 23.88 7.01 44.68
CA GLU A 204 22.44 6.71 44.55
C GLU A 204 22.18 5.20 44.44
N GLY A 205 22.94 4.38 45.15
CA GLY A 205 22.71 2.92 45.18
C GLY A 205 22.72 2.25 43.78
N SER A 206 23.68 2.59 42.92
CA SER A 206 23.81 2.05 41.55
C SER A 206 22.70 2.41 40.54
N LYS A 207 21.68 3.20 40.99
CA LYS A 207 20.54 3.59 40.10
C LYS A 207 20.99 4.25 38.79
N ARG A 208 21.98 5.19 38.87
CA ARG A 208 22.50 5.87 37.67
C ARG A 208 23.25 4.92 36.74
N ILE A 209 24.00 3.96 37.31
CA ILE A 209 24.70 2.95 36.51
C ILE A 209 23.69 2.12 35.73
N GLY A 210 22.66 1.56 36.40
CA GLY A 210 21.61 0.78 35.75
C GLY A 210 20.86 1.59 34.71
N LYS A 211 20.54 2.86 34.98
CA LYS A 211 19.86 3.74 34.01
C LYS A 211 20.70 3.97 32.75
N THR A 212 22.00 4.23 32.93
CA THR A 212 22.90 4.43 31.78
C THR A 212 23.15 3.18 30.98
N GLN A 213 23.22 2.01 31.64
CA GLN A 213 23.31 0.72 30.95
C GLN A 213 22.00 0.42 30.16
N LYS A 214 20.85 0.71 30.76
CA LYS A 214 19.55 0.58 30.06
C LYS A 214 19.49 1.46 28.82
N SER A 215 19.77 2.77 28.96
CA SER A 215 19.70 3.70 27.81
C SER A 215 20.76 3.42 26.76
N LYS A 216 21.91 2.83 27.13
CA LYS A 216 22.90 2.32 26.16
C LYS A 216 22.35 1.14 25.38
N ALA A 217 21.73 0.17 26.05
CA ALA A 217 21.14 -0.99 25.40
C ALA A 217 19.97 -0.61 24.47
N GLU A 218 19.14 0.36 24.88
CA GLU A 218 18.07 0.91 24.04
C GLU A 218 18.61 1.61 22.78
N PHE A 219 19.71 2.35 22.90
CA PHE A 219 20.38 2.94 21.73
C PHE A 219 20.96 1.90 20.79
N GLU A 220 21.70 0.90 21.31
CA GLU A 220 22.25 -0.19 20.48
C GLU A 220 21.13 -0.99 19.78
N LYS A 221 20.03 -1.26 20.50
CA LYS A 221 18.84 -1.89 19.92
C LYS A 221 18.29 -1.06 18.76
N ALA A 222 18.04 0.23 18.96
CA ALA A 222 17.52 1.14 17.94
C ALA A 222 18.44 1.21 16.70
N LYS A 223 19.76 1.16 16.91
CA LYS A 223 20.74 1.13 15.82
C LYS A 223 20.62 -0.15 15.00
N LEU A 224 20.53 -1.31 15.65
CA LEU A 224 20.38 -2.60 14.96
C LEU A 224 19.02 -2.71 14.25
N GLU A 225 17.96 -2.17 14.84
CA GLU A 225 16.63 -2.11 14.19
C GLU A 225 16.66 -1.22 12.94
N TYR A 226 17.39 -0.11 12.94
CA TYR A 226 17.61 0.72 11.77
C TYR A 226 18.36 -0.03 10.66
N GLU A 227 19.49 -0.68 11.01
CA GLU A 227 20.29 -1.48 10.06
C GLU A 227 19.46 -2.62 9.46
N GLN A 228 18.69 -3.33 10.28
CA GLN A 228 17.77 -4.36 9.82
C GLN A 228 16.70 -3.80 8.88
N TYR A 229 16.14 -2.64 9.21
CA TYR A 229 15.10 -2.01 8.39
C TYR A 229 15.63 -1.61 7.01
N VAL A 230 16.83 -1.04 6.93
CA VAL A 230 17.49 -0.72 5.65
C VAL A 230 17.72 -1.98 4.82
N SER A 231 18.30 -3.03 5.40
CA SER A 231 18.53 -4.30 4.71
C SER A 231 17.23 -4.96 4.22
N GLN A 232 16.16 -4.90 5.03
CA GLN A 232 14.83 -5.38 4.61
C GLN A 232 14.28 -4.54 3.46
N SER A 233 14.44 -3.23 3.49
CA SER A 233 14.00 -2.33 2.42
C SER A 233 14.73 -2.57 1.10
N GLU A 234 16.04 -2.88 1.14
CA GLU A 234 16.80 -3.29 -0.05
C GLU A 234 16.30 -4.62 -0.63
N LEU A 235 16.00 -5.58 0.23
CA LEU A 235 15.41 -6.85 -0.19
C LEU A 235 14.05 -6.66 -0.85
N ASP A 236 13.20 -5.80 -0.28
CA ASP A 236 11.85 -5.52 -0.79
C ASP A 236 11.90 -4.74 -2.11
N LEU A 237 12.84 -3.79 -2.26
CA LEU A 237 13.10 -3.13 -3.55
C LEU A 237 13.50 -4.16 -4.63
N ASN A 238 14.40 -5.10 -4.31
CA ASN A 238 14.81 -6.14 -5.26
C ASN A 238 13.66 -7.09 -5.63
N LYS A 239 12.75 -7.37 -4.69
CA LYS A 239 11.51 -8.12 -4.99
C LYS A 239 10.58 -7.33 -5.88
N ALA A 240 10.38 -6.04 -5.60
CA ALA A 240 9.52 -5.16 -6.40
C ALA A 240 10.02 -5.06 -7.85
N LYS A 241 11.34 -4.93 -8.05
CA LYS A 241 11.96 -4.93 -9.40
C LYS A 241 11.67 -6.23 -10.16
N ARG A 242 11.86 -7.38 -9.51
CA ARG A 242 11.55 -8.67 -10.15
C ARG A 242 10.07 -8.81 -10.46
N MET A 243 9.19 -8.43 -9.51
CA MET A 243 7.74 -8.46 -9.71
C MET A 243 7.32 -7.61 -10.92
N PHE A 244 7.94 -6.44 -11.12
CA PHE A 244 7.66 -5.59 -12.27
C PHE A 244 8.11 -6.22 -13.59
N LEU A 245 9.33 -6.77 -13.66
CA LEU A 245 9.87 -7.45 -14.85
C LEU A 245 9.04 -8.70 -15.21
N ASP A 246 8.63 -9.46 -14.19
CA ASP A 246 7.78 -10.64 -14.36
C ASP A 246 6.40 -10.24 -14.88
N ALA A 247 5.81 -9.17 -14.33
CA ALA A 247 4.52 -8.64 -14.78
C ALA A 247 4.57 -8.11 -16.22
N GLU A 248 5.66 -7.43 -16.61
CA GLU A 248 5.87 -6.99 -17.99
C GLU A 248 5.97 -8.17 -18.97
N SER A 249 6.71 -9.20 -18.59
CA SER A 249 6.85 -10.42 -19.41
C SER A 249 5.53 -11.16 -19.53
N LYS A 250 4.80 -11.31 -18.42
CA LYS A 250 3.49 -11.95 -18.36
C LYS A 250 2.47 -11.21 -19.22
N LEU A 251 2.49 -9.88 -19.21
CA LEU A 251 1.58 -9.05 -20.01
C LEU A 251 1.74 -9.33 -21.51
N LYS A 252 2.97 -9.43 -22.02
CA LYS A 252 3.25 -9.76 -23.43
C LYS A 252 2.73 -11.17 -23.78
N LEU A 253 2.93 -12.15 -22.89
CA LEU A 253 2.50 -13.54 -23.11
C LEU A 253 0.97 -13.68 -23.06
N THR A 254 0.31 -13.01 -22.11
CA THR A 254 -1.16 -13.07 -22.00
C THR A 254 -1.86 -12.35 -23.14
N GLN A 255 -1.29 -11.26 -23.66
CA GLN A 255 -1.79 -10.60 -24.86
C GLN A 255 -1.75 -11.55 -26.06
N LEU A 256 -0.62 -12.23 -26.30
CA LEU A 256 -0.50 -13.20 -27.39
C LEU A 256 -1.48 -14.36 -27.21
N ALA A 257 -1.64 -14.87 -26.00
CA ALA A 257 -2.58 -15.95 -25.70
C ALA A 257 -4.04 -15.52 -25.94
N LEU A 258 -4.37 -14.25 -25.63
CA LEU A 258 -5.69 -13.69 -25.94
C LEU A 258 -5.94 -13.65 -27.46
N GLU A 259 -5.01 -13.11 -28.26
CA GLU A 259 -5.11 -13.04 -29.71
C GLU A 259 -5.26 -14.44 -30.33
N GLN A 260 -4.49 -15.42 -29.87
CA GLN A 260 -4.58 -16.81 -30.33
C GLN A 260 -5.92 -17.47 -29.97
N SER A 261 -6.45 -17.20 -28.77
CA SER A 261 -7.73 -17.74 -28.33
C SER A 261 -8.92 -17.11 -29.07
N GLU A 262 -8.84 -15.81 -29.40
CA GLU A 262 -9.83 -15.12 -30.21
C GLU A 262 -9.92 -15.70 -31.62
N GLU A 263 -8.78 -15.92 -32.26
CA GLU A 263 -8.74 -16.53 -33.61
C GLU A 263 -9.24 -17.98 -33.59
N SER A 264 -8.89 -18.76 -32.57
CA SER A 264 -9.40 -20.12 -32.38
C SER A 264 -10.93 -20.11 -32.26
N LEU A 265 -11.50 -19.23 -31.45
CA LEU A 265 -12.95 -19.10 -31.31
C LEU A 265 -13.60 -18.69 -32.63
N ARG A 266 -13.01 -17.74 -33.37
CA ARG A 266 -13.52 -17.31 -34.68
C ARG A 266 -13.60 -18.48 -35.67
N ILE A 267 -12.55 -19.28 -35.79
CA ILE A 267 -12.50 -20.45 -36.68
C ILE A 267 -13.55 -21.47 -36.28
N ARG A 268 -13.65 -21.83 -35.00
CA ARG A 268 -14.60 -22.82 -34.50
C ARG A 268 -16.07 -22.37 -34.67
N THR A 269 -16.32 -21.08 -34.43
CA THR A 269 -17.65 -20.48 -34.65
C THR A 269 -18.10 -20.60 -36.13
N ASN A 270 -17.20 -20.34 -37.08
CA ASN A 270 -17.50 -20.47 -38.49
C ASN A 270 -17.78 -21.95 -38.89
N ARG A 271 -16.92 -22.86 -38.44
CA ARG A 271 -17.12 -24.31 -38.69
C ARG A 271 -18.40 -24.84 -38.06
N PHE A 272 -18.78 -24.36 -36.88
CA PHE A 272 -20.02 -24.74 -36.22
C PHE A 272 -21.27 -24.30 -37.02
N LYS A 273 -21.23 -23.09 -37.59
CA LYS A 273 -22.31 -22.60 -38.48
C LYS A 273 -22.49 -23.47 -39.73
N GLU A 274 -21.42 -24.10 -40.21
CA GLU A 274 -21.38 -25.00 -41.33
C GLU A 274 -21.71 -26.47 -40.95
N GLY A 275 -21.94 -26.76 -39.66
CA GLY A 275 -22.19 -28.10 -39.13
C GLY A 275 -20.93 -28.98 -39.05
N LEU A 276 -19.74 -28.40 -39.16
CA LEU A 276 -18.46 -29.09 -39.22
C LEU A 276 -17.71 -29.11 -37.87
N GLU A 277 -18.32 -28.60 -36.80
CA GLU A 277 -17.70 -28.54 -35.46
C GLU A 277 -18.69 -29.06 -34.41
N LYS A 278 -18.18 -29.74 -33.37
CA LYS A 278 -18.99 -30.19 -32.23
C LYS A 278 -19.38 -29.04 -31.31
N THR A 279 -20.57 -29.10 -30.74
CA THR A 279 -21.05 -28.13 -29.74
C THR A 279 -20.08 -28.01 -28.56
N SER A 280 -19.56 -29.15 -28.06
CA SER A 280 -18.58 -29.17 -26.96
C SER A 280 -17.30 -28.36 -27.23
N ASP A 281 -16.79 -28.50 -28.48
CA ASP A 281 -15.52 -27.88 -28.87
C ASP A 281 -15.69 -26.37 -29.07
N LEU A 282 -16.84 -25.94 -29.59
CA LEU A 282 -17.19 -24.53 -29.67
C LEU A 282 -17.30 -23.91 -28.28
N LEU A 283 -18.07 -24.52 -27.35
CA LEU A 283 -18.27 -24.03 -25.98
C LEU A 283 -16.96 -24.03 -25.18
N GLY A 284 -16.08 -25.02 -25.42
CA GLY A 284 -14.74 -25.06 -24.84
C GLY A 284 -13.86 -23.90 -25.28
N SER A 285 -13.85 -23.59 -26.58
CA SER A 285 -13.10 -22.46 -27.14
C SER A 285 -13.61 -21.09 -26.65
N GLU A 286 -14.93 -20.96 -26.52
CA GLU A 286 -15.57 -19.76 -25.97
C GLU A 286 -15.17 -19.52 -24.50
N THR A 287 -15.21 -20.58 -23.70
CA THR A 287 -14.78 -20.55 -22.32
C THR A 287 -13.31 -20.13 -22.22
N GLN A 288 -12.46 -20.73 -23.06
CA GLN A 288 -11.03 -20.41 -23.12
C GLN A 288 -10.79 -18.94 -23.49
N TYR A 289 -11.49 -18.42 -24.49
CA TYR A 289 -11.36 -17.02 -24.90
C TYR A 289 -11.76 -16.06 -23.76
N ALA A 290 -12.92 -16.28 -23.14
CA ALA A 290 -13.36 -15.44 -22.02
C ALA A 290 -12.38 -15.49 -20.84
N GLN A 291 -11.80 -16.66 -20.53
CA GLN A 291 -10.77 -16.80 -19.50
C GLN A 291 -9.50 -16.03 -19.87
N LYS A 292 -9.04 -16.11 -21.14
CA LYS A 292 -7.84 -15.38 -21.59
C LYS A 292 -8.06 -13.87 -21.61
N GLU A 293 -9.26 -13.40 -21.91
CA GLU A 293 -9.62 -11.97 -21.86
C GLU A 293 -9.61 -11.47 -20.40
N LEU A 294 -10.15 -12.23 -19.45
CA LEU A 294 -10.08 -11.91 -18.02
C LEU A 294 -8.62 -11.94 -17.49
N GLU A 295 -7.84 -12.95 -17.87
CA GLU A 295 -6.43 -13.09 -17.50
C GLU A 295 -5.59 -11.91 -18.02
N TYR A 296 -5.85 -11.45 -19.24
CA TYR A 296 -5.19 -10.28 -19.82
C TYR A 296 -5.46 -9.00 -19.00
N TYR A 297 -6.73 -8.72 -18.66
CA TYR A 297 -7.04 -7.56 -17.82
C TYR A 297 -6.47 -7.69 -16.40
N GLN A 298 -6.49 -8.89 -15.83
CA GLN A 298 -5.82 -9.16 -14.56
C GLN A 298 -4.32 -8.86 -14.65
N THR A 299 -3.68 -9.22 -15.75
CA THR A 299 -2.24 -8.96 -15.95
C THR A 299 -1.94 -7.48 -16.15
N ILE A 300 -2.83 -6.69 -16.78
CA ILE A 300 -2.72 -5.22 -16.84
C ILE A 300 -2.75 -4.65 -15.41
N PHE A 301 -3.68 -5.12 -14.57
CA PHE A 301 -3.73 -4.70 -13.17
C PHE A 301 -2.44 -5.07 -12.43
N GLU A 302 -1.94 -6.30 -12.58
CA GLU A 302 -0.70 -6.76 -11.94
C GLU A 302 0.52 -5.93 -12.39
N TYR A 303 0.59 -5.57 -13.66
CA TYR A 303 1.63 -4.69 -14.21
C TYR A 303 1.57 -3.28 -13.61
N ASN A 304 0.40 -2.66 -13.59
CA ASN A 304 0.21 -1.32 -13.03
C ASN A 304 0.46 -1.32 -11.52
N TYR A 305 0.00 -2.34 -10.80
CA TYR A 305 0.26 -2.51 -9.37
C TYR A 305 1.76 -2.68 -9.08
N ALA A 306 2.45 -3.54 -9.83
CA ALA A 306 3.89 -3.75 -9.65
C ALA A 306 4.68 -2.47 -9.91
N LYS A 307 4.24 -1.67 -10.87
CA LYS A 307 4.79 -0.37 -11.19
C LYS A 307 4.59 0.65 -10.07
N ALA A 308 3.35 0.82 -9.60
CA ALA A 308 3.03 1.71 -8.49
C ALA A 308 3.76 1.29 -7.20
N TYR A 309 3.85 -0.02 -6.94
CA TYR A 309 4.59 -0.55 -5.79
C TYR A 309 6.10 -0.30 -5.88
N LEU A 310 6.68 -0.31 -7.06
CA LEU A 310 8.10 -0.01 -7.27
C LEU A 310 8.41 1.49 -7.10
N GLN A 311 7.42 2.36 -7.32
CA GLN A 311 7.53 3.81 -7.09
C GLN A 311 7.30 4.21 -5.63
N PHE A 312 6.54 3.39 -4.87
CA PHE A 312 6.29 3.52 -3.44
C PHE A 312 7.49 3.08 -2.59
#